data_746a2616e2002f1c216e2e2835815bb5
#
_entry.id   746a2616e2002f1c216e2e2835815bb5
#
_cell.length_a   1.000
_cell.length_b   1.000
_cell.length_c   1.000
_cell.angle_alpha   90.00
_cell.angle_beta   90.00
_cell.angle_gamma   90.00
#
_symmetry.space_group_name_H-M   'P 1'
#
loop_
_entity.id
_entity.type
_entity.pdbx_description
1 polymer ?
#
loop_
_entity_poly.entity_id
_entity_poly.type
_entity_poly.pdbx_seq_one_letter_code
_entity_poly.pdbx_strand_id
1 'polypeptide(L)'
;MVDQHFHRKFNLLDVGYRHGAFNNGVAMNGEEYVLNVSFVEGLDAMSMASVADYMELHLKKVGINCVNWEDKYPYHPITVFSMAYSDKFLYVNYFVRCNYLRAVNYKNNSPVAEDSCVEFFLQTPGSEEYWNFEFNCIGAINASHRKDRKHPIRLTDMELATVKRYATCGNNPFQELEGIFNWGLAIAIPFELIGVDVSKRPIEMKGILYKCASATSMPHYLSWAPIKTDKPDFHRPEYFGKIILE
;
A
#
# COMPACT_ATOMS: atom_id res chain seq x y z
N MET A 1 -15.36 -6.08 20.06
CA MET A 1 -14.63 -7.32 20.40
C MET A 1 -13.71 -7.59 19.22
N VAL A 2 -12.42 -7.30 19.35
CA VAL A 2 -11.42 -7.62 18.34
C VAL A 2 -11.26 -9.14 18.36
N ASP A 3 -11.42 -9.75 17.21
CA ASP A 3 -11.43 -11.21 17.04
C ASP A 3 -10.13 -11.83 17.59
N GLN A 4 -10.24 -12.72 18.58
CA GLN A 4 -9.11 -13.37 19.26
C GLN A 4 -8.38 -14.43 18.41
N HIS A 5 -8.74 -14.59 17.12
CA HIS A 5 -8.14 -15.60 16.25
C HIS A 5 -6.78 -15.21 15.65
N PHE A 6 -6.25 -14.02 15.96
CA PHE A 6 -4.99 -13.53 15.36
C PHE A 6 -3.74 -13.88 16.20
N HIS A 7 -3.81 -14.85 17.12
CA HIS A 7 -2.64 -15.38 17.84
C HIS A 7 -1.93 -16.53 17.08
N ARG A 8 -1.87 -16.48 15.76
CA ARG A 8 -0.92 -17.35 15.03
C ARG A 8 0.48 -16.73 15.12
N LYS A 9 1.37 -17.50 15.72
CA LYS A 9 2.78 -17.21 15.95
C LYS A 9 3.45 -16.59 14.72
N PHE A 10 3.60 -15.27 14.73
CA PHE A 10 4.56 -14.62 13.88
C PHE A 10 5.94 -15.05 14.36
N ASN A 11 6.62 -15.89 13.61
CA ASN A 11 8.00 -16.25 13.89
C ASN A 11 8.88 -15.06 13.50
N LEU A 12 9.11 -14.15 14.46
CA LEU A 12 10.00 -12.98 14.33
C LEU A 12 11.44 -13.36 13.97
N LEU A 13 11.77 -14.66 13.93
CA LEU A 13 13.10 -15.18 13.63
C LEU A 13 13.46 -15.16 12.13
N ASP A 14 12.47 -15.04 11.22
CA ASP A 14 12.73 -14.93 9.77
C ASP A 14 12.87 -13.49 9.29
N VAL A 15 12.57 -12.52 10.13
CA VAL A 15 12.88 -11.11 9.88
C VAL A 15 14.25 -10.84 10.51
N GLY A 16 15.32 -11.20 9.81
CA GLY A 16 16.69 -11.01 10.25
C GLY A 16 16.95 -9.54 10.61
N TYR A 17 16.93 -9.23 11.89
CA TYR A 17 17.40 -7.98 12.45
C TYR A 17 18.94 -7.93 12.30
N ARG A 18 19.41 -7.65 11.10
CA ARG A 18 20.76 -7.16 10.87
C ARG A 18 20.62 -5.71 10.44
N HIS A 19 21.22 -4.82 11.18
CA HIS A 19 21.55 -3.48 10.69
C HIS A 19 22.25 -3.62 9.34
N GLY A 20 21.64 -3.20 8.29
CA GLY A 20 22.16 -3.26 6.92
C GLY A 20 21.47 -4.35 6.08
N ALA A 21 20.72 -3.88 5.09
CA ALA A 21 20.24 -4.60 3.92
C ALA A 21 19.04 -5.55 4.14
N PHE A 22 17.85 -5.01 4.34
CA PHE A 22 16.74 -5.51 3.53
C PHE A 22 17.10 -5.16 2.08
N ASN A 23 17.57 -6.13 1.32
CA ASN A 23 17.65 -6.01 -0.12
C ASN A 23 16.22 -5.92 -0.65
N ASN A 24 15.66 -4.72 -0.61
CA ASN A 24 14.61 -4.32 -1.51
C ASN A 24 15.12 -4.72 -2.89
N GLY A 25 14.29 -5.27 -3.80
CA GLY A 25 14.73 -5.66 -5.14
C GLY A 25 15.35 -4.51 -5.92
N VAL A 26 16.44 -3.95 -5.39
CA VAL A 26 17.20 -2.83 -5.92
C VAL A 26 18.35 -3.43 -6.68
N ALA A 27 18.33 -3.33 -7.99
CA ALA A 27 19.55 -3.38 -8.77
C ALA A 27 20.41 -2.19 -8.34
N MET A 28 21.48 -2.46 -7.57
CA MET A 28 22.49 -1.47 -7.20
C MET A 28 23.33 -1.13 -8.43
N ASN A 29 22.80 -0.33 -9.33
CA ASN A 29 23.55 0.46 -10.29
C ASN A 29 22.73 1.71 -10.62
N GLY A 30 22.86 2.74 -9.73
CA GLY A 30 22.25 4.06 -9.92
C GLY A 30 20.75 4.08 -9.65
N GLU A 31 20.38 4.29 -8.40
CA GLU A 31 19.14 4.91 -7.87
C GLU A 31 17.76 4.52 -8.48
N GLU A 32 17.62 3.44 -9.23
CA GLU A 32 16.32 3.04 -9.76
C GLU A 32 15.66 1.99 -8.86
N TYR A 33 14.46 2.30 -8.33
CA TYR A 33 13.63 1.37 -7.57
C TYR A 33 12.81 0.53 -8.54
N VAL A 34 13.06 -0.78 -8.57
CA VAL A 34 12.38 -1.72 -9.47
C VAL A 34 11.71 -2.82 -8.64
N LEU A 35 10.45 -3.09 -8.91
CA LEU A 35 9.66 -4.14 -8.32
C LEU A 35 9.16 -5.08 -9.42
N ASN A 36 9.65 -6.31 -9.44
CA ASN A 36 9.11 -7.38 -10.28
C ASN A 36 7.92 -8.03 -9.57
N VAL A 37 6.80 -8.12 -10.26
CA VAL A 37 5.53 -8.65 -9.75
C VAL A 37 5.17 -9.88 -10.53
N SER A 38 5.04 -10.99 -9.82
CA SER A 38 4.76 -12.29 -10.45
C SER A 38 3.27 -12.50 -10.68
N PHE A 39 2.94 -13.17 -11.78
CA PHE A 39 1.61 -13.71 -12.02
C PHE A 39 1.32 -14.86 -11.06
N VAL A 40 0.13 -14.86 -10.47
CA VAL A 40 -0.33 -15.95 -9.62
C VAL A 40 -1.70 -16.42 -10.08
N GLU A 41 -1.73 -17.62 -10.62
CA GLU A 41 -2.96 -18.27 -11.07
C GLU A 41 -3.88 -18.57 -9.88
N GLY A 42 -5.18 -18.43 -10.09
CA GLY A 42 -6.20 -18.81 -9.12
C GLY A 42 -6.53 -17.79 -8.04
N LEU A 43 -5.80 -16.67 -7.89
CA LEU A 43 -6.13 -15.63 -6.92
C LEU A 43 -7.54 -15.07 -7.10
N ASP A 44 -8.02 -14.96 -8.36
CA ASP A 44 -9.35 -14.43 -8.68
C ASP A 44 -10.50 -15.26 -8.10
N ALA A 45 -10.27 -16.54 -7.84
CA ALA A 45 -11.26 -17.46 -7.29
C ALA A 45 -11.25 -17.50 -5.75
N MET A 46 -10.27 -16.88 -5.11
CA MET A 46 -10.13 -16.86 -3.66
C MET A 46 -10.94 -15.73 -3.02
N SER A 47 -11.34 -15.92 -1.76
CA SER A 47 -11.80 -14.81 -0.93
C SER A 47 -10.63 -13.86 -0.66
N MET A 48 -10.91 -12.57 -0.42
CA MET A 48 -9.83 -11.60 -0.12
C MET A 48 -9.06 -11.95 1.17
N ALA A 49 -9.69 -12.61 2.14
CA ALA A 49 -9.01 -13.13 3.32
C ALA A 49 -8.01 -14.25 2.95
N SER A 50 -8.43 -15.19 2.08
CA SER A 50 -7.54 -16.25 1.58
C SER A 50 -6.42 -15.71 0.69
N VAL A 51 -6.68 -14.65 -0.09
CA VAL A 51 -5.65 -13.93 -0.86
C VAL A 51 -4.61 -13.32 0.10
N ALA A 52 -5.05 -12.67 1.18
CA ALA A 52 -4.15 -12.10 2.18
C ALA A 52 -3.24 -13.18 2.80
N ASP A 53 -3.83 -14.30 3.23
CA ASP A 53 -3.08 -15.44 3.80
C ASP A 53 -2.07 -16.02 2.79
N TYR A 54 -2.51 -16.23 1.54
CA TYR A 54 -1.64 -16.74 0.48
C TYR A 54 -0.44 -15.81 0.23
N MET A 55 -0.71 -14.51 0.04
CA MET A 55 0.34 -13.52 -0.22
C MET A 55 1.29 -13.38 0.96
N GLU A 56 0.78 -13.50 2.18
CA GLU A 56 1.63 -13.48 3.37
C GLU A 56 2.57 -14.68 3.45
N LEU A 57 2.09 -15.87 3.12
CA LEU A 57 2.85 -17.09 3.25
C LEU A 57 3.84 -17.34 2.09
N HIS A 58 3.50 -16.90 0.88
CA HIS A 58 4.19 -17.33 -0.34
C HIS A 58 4.92 -16.20 -1.07
N LEU A 59 4.60 -14.93 -0.83
CA LEU A 59 5.21 -13.83 -1.57
C LEU A 59 6.29 -13.09 -0.79
N LYS A 60 7.28 -12.58 -1.53
CA LYS A 60 8.34 -11.74 -0.98
C LYS A 60 7.74 -10.46 -0.41
N LYS A 61 8.18 -10.08 0.78
CA LYS A 61 7.82 -8.83 1.43
C LYS A 61 8.86 -7.75 1.12
N VAL A 62 8.37 -6.56 0.83
CA VAL A 62 9.16 -5.36 0.52
C VAL A 62 8.85 -4.28 1.55
N GLY A 63 9.87 -3.62 2.08
CA GLY A 63 9.70 -2.59 3.11
C GLY A 63 9.28 -1.23 2.53
N ILE A 64 8.46 -0.51 3.29
CA ILE A 64 8.20 0.93 3.10
C ILE A 64 9.02 1.65 4.17
N ASN A 65 10.29 1.93 3.87
CA ASN A 65 11.29 2.26 4.88
C ASN A 65 11.95 3.64 4.70
N CYS A 66 11.60 4.38 3.63
CA CYS A 66 12.15 5.71 3.41
C CYS A 66 11.45 6.73 4.33
N VAL A 67 12.18 7.25 5.32
CA VAL A 67 11.73 8.31 6.23
C VAL A 67 12.20 9.65 5.64
N ASN A 68 11.45 10.20 4.69
CA ASN A 68 11.92 11.32 3.86
C ASN A 68 12.00 12.66 4.62
N TRP A 69 11.30 12.81 5.74
CA TRP A 69 11.22 14.06 6.52
C TRP A 69 11.47 13.79 8.01
N GLU A 70 12.55 13.03 8.29
CA GLU A 70 12.88 12.51 9.62
C GLU A 70 13.03 13.60 10.69
N ASP A 71 13.58 14.75 10.33
CA ASP A 71 13.75 15.90 11.26
C ASP A 71 12.43 16.36 11.89
N LYS A 72 11.30 16.22 11.18
CA LYS A 72 9.97 16.63 11.63
C LYS A 72 9.07 15.46 12.00
N TYR A 73 9.25 14.33 11.36
CA TYR A 73 8.41 13.15 11.45
C TYR A 73 9.26 11.89 11.62
N PRO A 74 9.95 11.73 12.78
CA PRO A 74 10.90 10.64 13.01
C PRO A 74 10.22 9.28 13.26
N TYR A 75 8.92 9.26 13.57
CA TYR A 75 8.23 8.01 13.85
C TYR A 75 8.06 7.18 12.58
N HIS A 76 8.50 5.93 12.63
CA HIS A 76 8.44 5.00 11.49
C HIS A 76 7.94 3.63 11.94
N PRO A 77 6.62 3.36 11.82
CA PRO A 77 6.07 2.03 12.06
C PRO A 77 6.64 1.03 11.06
N ILE A 78 6.86 -0.22 11.50
CA ILE A 78 7.27 -1.29 10.59
C ILE A 78 6.16 -1.50 9.57
N THR A 79 6.49 -1.29 8.30
CA THR A 79 5.52 -1.43 7.21
C THR A 79 6.14 -2.20 6.06
N VAL A 80 5.49 -3.29 5.67
CA VAL A 80 5.88 -4.10 4.51
C VAL A 80 4.68 -4.36 3.63
N PHE A 81 4.94 -4.63 2.37
CA PHE A 81 3.93 -5.08 1.42
C PHE A 81 4.43 -6.27 0.59
N SER A 82 3.51 -7.00 0.02
CA SER A 82 3.74 -7.93 -1.09
C SER A 82 2.81 -7.60 -2.23
N MET A 83 3.20 -7.95 -3.46
CA MET A 83 2.43 -7.67 -4.66
C MET A 83 2.39 -8.89 -5.58
N ALA A 84 1.24 -9.12 -6.21
CA ALA A 84 1.02 -10.13 -7.23
C ALA A 84 0.00 -9.63 -8.24
N TYR A 85 -0.17 -10.32 -9.33
CA TYR A 85 -1.27 -10.05 -10.26
C TYR A 85 -1.86 -11.35 -10.82
N SER A 86 -3.09 -11.25 -11.30
CA SER A 86 -3.83 -12.28 -12.01
C SER A 86 -4.23 -11.78 -13.40
N ASP A 87 -5.13 -12.46 -14.06
CA ASP A 87 -5.71 -11.98 -15.31
C ASP A 87 -6.64 -10.77 -15.12
N LYS A 88 -7.16 -10.54 -13.90
CA LYS A 88 -8.18 -9.50 -13.65
C LYS A 88 -7.74 -8.39 -12.71
N PHE A 89 -6.82 -8.68 -11.77
CA PHE A 89 -6.53 -7.78 -10.68
C PHE A 89 -5.02 -7.65 -10.42
N LEU A 90 -4.62 -6.46 -10.02
CA LEU A 90 -3.37 -6.19 -9.32
C LEU A 90 -3.65 -6.26 -7.82
N TYR A 91 -2.94 -7.15 -7.12
CA TYR A 91 -3.08 -7.38 -5.69
C TYR A 91 -1.94 -6.75 -4.92
N VAL A 92 -2.26 -6.09 -3.81
CA VAL A 92 -1.28 -5.62 -2.82
C VAL A 92 -1.74 -6.08 -1.44
N ASN A 93 -0.85 -6.68 -0.66
CA ASN A 93 -1.10 -7.04 0.72
C ASN A 93 -0.12 -6.29 1.62
N TYR A 94 -0.64 -5.45 2.50
CA TYR A 94 0.13 -4.69 3.46
C TYR A 94 0.10 -5.34 4.84
N PHE A 95 1.23 -5.25 5.54
CA PHE A 95 1.33 -5.52 6.97
C PHE A 95 1.99 -4.33 7.66
N VAL A 96 1.40 -3.89 8.77
CA VAL A 96 1.88 -2.76 9.57
C VAL A 96 1.92 -3.13 11.04
N ARG A 97 3.06 -2.83 11.71
CA ARG A 97 3.18 -2.83 13.16
C ARG A 97 3.43 -1.42 13.66
N CYS A 98 2.54 -0.91 14.51
CA CYS A 98 2.55 0.48 14.96
C CYS A 98 2.17 0.60 16.44
N ASN A 99 2.43 1.78 17.02
CA ASN A 99 2.07 2.10 18.40
C ASN A 99 0.79 2.94 18.51
N TYR A 100 0.40 3.59 17.42
CA TYR A 100 -0.79 4.43 17.34
C TYR A 100 -1.67 3.94 16.21
N LEU A 101 -2.90 3.59 16.53
CA LEU A 101 -3.85 3.04 15.57
C LEU A 101 -5.13 3.89 15.58
N ARG A 102 -5.48 4.46 14.44
CA ARG A 102 -6.62 5.38 14.27
C ARG A 102 -7.42 5.02 13.02
N ALA A 103 -8.77 5.05 13.12
CA ALA A 103 -9.69 4.87 12.00
C ALA A 103 -11.01 5.63 12.25
N VAL A 104 -10.99 6.93 12.12
CA VAL A 104 -12.17 7.80 12.31
C VAL A 104 -12.93 7.98 10.99
N ASN A 105 -12.20 8.04 9.89
CA ASN A 105 -12.74 8.22 8.56
C ASN A 105 -13.20 6.87 7.99
N TYR A 106 -14.52 6.66 7.88
CA TYR A 106 -15.09 5.36 7.46
C TYR A 106 -15.85 5.41 6.13
N LYS A 107 -16.10 6.62 5.61
CA LYS A 107 -16.80 6.80 4.32
C LYS A 107 -15.80 6.78 3.17
N ASN A 108 -16.26 6.33 2.01
CA ASN A 108 -15.50 6.48 0.77
C ASN A 108 -15.21 7.96 0.48
N ASN A 109 -14.07 8.23 -0.12
CA ASN A 109 -13.59 9.58 -0.46
C ASN A 109 -13.49 10.55 0.76
N SER A 110 -13.44 10.01 1.99
CA SER A 110 -13.09 10.78 3.19
C SER A 110 -11.56 10.91 3.34
N PRO A 111 -11.04 11.79 4.21
CA PRO A 111 -9.61 12.03 4.36
C PRO A 111 -8.90 10.88 5.12
N VAL A 112 -8.86 9.68 4.52
CA VAL A 112 -8.31 8.45 5.14
C VAL A 112 -6.83 8.56 5.48
N ALA A 113 -6.08 9.47 4.84
CA ALA A 113 -4.67 9.77 5.14
C ALA A 113 -4.45 10.40 6.54
N GLU A 114 -5.52 10.88 7.19
CA GLU A 114 -5.49 11.31 8.59
C GLU A 114 -5.38 10.14 9.56
N ASP A 115 -5.89 8.97 9.16
CA ASP A 115 -5.92 7.75 9.94
C ASP A 115 -4.65 6.91 9.72
N SER A 116 -4.57 5.74 10.35
CA SER A 116 -3.55 4.73 10.05
C SER A 116 -3.75 4.22 8.62
N CYS A 117 -3.00 4.81 7.68
CA CYS A 117 -3.23 4.74 6.24
C CYS A 117 -2.06 4.08 5.51
N VAL A 118 -2.36 3.33 4.46
CA VAL A 118 -1.43 2.88 3.42
C VAL A 118 -1.95 3.33 2.06
N GLU A 119 -1.02 3.63 1.15
CA GLU A 119 -1.39 4.17 -0.16
C GLU A 119 -0.60 3.50 -1.27
N PHE A 120 -1.21 3.45 -2.45
CA PHE A 120 -0.57 3.01 -3.68
C PHE A 120 -0.91 3.99 -4.81
N PHE A 121 0.13 4.64 -5.33
CA PHE A 121 0.01 5.52 -6.49
C PHE A 121 0.70 4.88 -7.68
N LEU A 122 0.06 4.91 -8.85
CA LEU A 122 0.61 4.28 -10.06
C LEU A 122 0.28 5.04 -11.33
N GLN A 123 1.21 5.01 -12.27
CA GLN A 123 1.03 5.42 -13.67
C GLN A 123 0.97 4.17 -14.53
N THR A 124 -0.08 4.07 -15.34
CA THR A 124 -0.22 2.97 -16.31
C THR A 124 0.65 3.20 -17.54
N PRO A 125 0.93 2.18 -18.35
CA PRO A 125 1.82 2.30 -19.50
C PRO A 125 1.42 3.44 -20.46
N GLY A 126 2.39 4.31 -20.79
CA GLY A 126 2.18 5.41 -21.72
C GLY A 126 1.36 6.60 -21.19
N SER A 127 0.93 6.58 -19.91
CA SER A 127 0.20 7.68 -19.31
C SER A 127 1.13 8.65 -18.57
N GLU A 128 0.87 9.94 -18.68
CA GLU A 128 1.45 10.96 -17.79
C GLU A 128 0.59 11.20 -16.54
N GLU A 129 -0.66 10.76 -16.58
CA GLU A 129 -1.58 10.82 -15.45
C GLU A 129 -1.38 9.61 -14.54
N TYR A 130 -1.78 9.74 -13.27
CA TYR A 130 -1.62 8.68 -12.28
C TYR A 130 -2.89 8.47 -11.47
N TRP A 131 -3.01 7.25 -10.96
CA TRP A 131 -4.02 6.84 -9.99
C TRP A 131 -3.45 6.98 -8.60
N ASN A 132 -4.24 7.51 -7.64
CA ASN A 132 -3.95 7.37 -6.23
C ASN A 132 -5.04 6.56 -5.54
N PHE A 133 -4.65 5.55 -4.80
CA PHE A 133 -5.49 4.74 -3.96
C PHE A 133 -4.98 4.84 -2.53
N GLU A 134 -5.78 5.37 -1.63
CA GLU A 134 -5.48 5.57 -0.22
C GLU A 134 -6.46 4.76 0.61
N PHE A 135 -5.97 4.05 1.63
CA PHE A 135 -6.80 3.17 2.45
C PHE A 135 -6.40 3.30 3.91
N ASN A 136 -7.36 3.47 4.81
CA ASN A 136 -7.05 3.33 6.23
C ASN A 136 -7.13 1.86 6.69
N CYS A 137 -6.78 1.60 7.95
CA CYS A 137 -6.68 0.25 8.51
C CYS A 137 -8.01 -0.52 8.60
N ILE A 138 -9.15 0.14 8.42
CA ILE A 138 -10.48 -0.49 8.32
C ILE A 138 -10.98 -0.63 6.87
N GLY A 139 -10.13 -0.31 5.88
CA GLY A 139 -10.43 -0.45 4.46
C GLY A 139 -11.32 0.65 3.87
N ALA A 140 -11.56 1.77 4.57
CA ALA A 140 -12.15 2.95 3.93
C ALA A 140 -11.19 3.46 2.85
N ILE A 141 -11.73 3.88 1.71
CA ILE A 141 -10.94 4.23 0.52
C ILE A 141 -11.20 5.68 0.09
N ASN A 142 -10.12 6.36 -0.29
CA ASN A 142 -10.14 7.58 -1.09
C ASN A 142 -9.31 7.34 -2.35
N ALA A 143 -9.91 7.49 -3.53
CA ALA A 143 -9.20 7.25 -4.77
C ALA A 143 -9.57 8.24 -5.87
N SER A 144 -8.59 8.55 -6.71
CA SER A 144 -8.75 9.48 -7.82
C SER A 144 -7.81 9.12 -8.97
N HIS A 145 -8.21 9.47 -10.18
CA HIS A 145 -7.34 9.60 -11.34
C HIS A 145 -6.89 11.07 -11.44
N ARG A 146 -5.61 11.33 -11.69
CA ARG A 146 -5.03 12.67 -11.55
C ARG A 146 -4.04 12.99 -12.65
N LYS A 147 -4.13 14.22 -13.14
CA LYS A 147 -3.05 14.85 -13.90
C LYS A 147 -1.95 15.36 -12.95
N ASP A 148 -2.35 15.93 -11.83
CA ASP A 148 -1.47 16.45 -10.79
C ASP A 148 -2.21 16.50 -9.44
N ARG A 149 -1.56 17.01 -8.40
CA ARG A 149 -2.14 17.13 -7.06
C ARG A 149 -3.43 17.97 -7.01
N LYS A 150 -3.55 19.00 -7.87
CA LYS A 150 -4.64 19.98 -7.81
C LYS A 150 -5.87 19.57 -8.62
N HIS A 151 -5.73 18.62 -9.53
CA HIS A 151 -6.78 18.22 -10.47
C HIS A 151 -7.17 16.74 -10.30
N PRO A 152 -7.79 16.37 -9.14
CA PRO A 152 -8.30 15.03 -8.93
C PRO A 152 -9.63 14.81 -9.67
N ILE A 153 -9.75 13.70 -10.36
CA ILE A 153 -11.02 13.14 -10.79
C ILE A 153 -11.30 11.99 -9.82
N ARG A 154 -12.16 12.22 -8.84
CA ARG A 154 -12.50 11.22 -7.83
C ARG A 154 -13.28 10.07 -8.43
N LEU A 155 -12.93 8.86 -8.02
CA LEU A 155 -13.71 7.68 -8.36
C LEU A 155 -15.09 7.74 -7.74
N THR A 156 -16.08 7.33 -8.51
CA THR A 156 -17.47 7.17 -8.05
C THR A 156 -17.59 5.99 -7.08
N ASP A 157 -18.67 5.94 -6.30
CA ASP A 157 -18.93 4.80 -5.41
C ASP A 157 -19.02 3.46 -6.17
N MET A 158 -19.50 3.47 -7.42
CA MET A 158 -19.54 2.28 -8.27
C MET A 158 -18.14 1.79 -8.64
N GLU A 159 -17.23 2.69 -9.02
CA GLU A 159 -15.83 2.37 -9.31
C GLU A 159 -15.11 1.91 -8.06
N LEU A 160 -15.29 2.60 -6.92
CA LEU A 160 -14.70 2.20 -5.64
C LEU A 160 -15.17 0.82 -5.16
N ALA A 161 -16.42 0.44 -5.47
CA ALA A 161 -16.94 -0.88 -5.16
C ALA A 161 -16.26 -2.02 -5.94
N THR A 162 -15.65 -1.74 -7.10
CA THR A 162 -14.89 -2.73 -7.87
C THR A 162 -13.55 -3.09 -7.23
N VAL A 163 -12.98 -2.18 -6.41
CA VAL A 163 -11.73 -2.42 -5.67
C VAL A 163 -12.04 -3.29 -4.46
N LYS A 164 -11.64 -4.57 -4.51
CA LYS A 164 -11.85 -5.51 -3.40
C LYS A 164 -10.88 -5.22 -2.26
N ARG A 165 -11.32 -5.42 -1.02
CA ARG A 165 -10.54 -5.12 0.19
C ARG A 165 -10.82 -6.12 1.30
N TYR A 166 -9.78 -6.44 2.08
CA TYR A 166 -9.89 -7.19 3.32
C TYR A 166 -8.99 -6.53 4.37
N ALA A 167 -9.59 -6.00 5.42
CA ALA A 167 -8.92 -5.34 6.52
C ALA A 167 -9.01 -6.17 7.80
N THR A 168 -7.88 -6.43 8.47
CA THR A 168 -7.86 -7.22 9.71
C THR A 168 -8.42 -6.47 10.91
N CYS A 169 -8.48 -5.13 10.86
CA CYS A 169 -9.12 -4.29 11.87
C CYS A 169 -10.65 -4.27 11.78
N GLY A 170 -11.25 -5.04 10.84
CA GLY A 170 -12.69 -4.96 10.58
C GLY A 170 -13.05 -3.70 9.80
N ASN A 171 -14.29 -3.23 9.92
CA ASN A 171 -14.84 -2.12 9.14
C ASN A 171 -15.53 -1.02 10.00
N ASN A 172 -15.44 -1.11 11.31
CA ASN A 172 -16.03 -0.13 12.22
C ASN A 172 -15.01 0.97 12.57
N PRO A 173 -15.41 2.25 12.54
CA PRO A 173 -14.54 3.34 12.95
C PRO A 173 -14.25 3.32 14.46
N PHE A 174 -13.06 3.83 14.82
CA PHE A 174 -12.65 4.00 16.22
C PHE A 174 -11.70 5.19 16.35
N GLN A 175 -11.66 5.76 17.56
CA GLN A 175 -10.71 6.82 17.93
C GLN A 175 -9.29 6.24 18.06
N GLU A 176 -8.29 7.10 18.11
CA GLU A 176 -6.90 6.69 18.27
C GLU A 176 -6.72 5.82 19.52
N LEU A 177 -6.02 4.72 19.33
CA LEU A 177 -5.57 3.81 20.37
C LEU A 177 -4.05 3.85 20.46
N GLU A 178 -3.52 3.90 21.67
CA GLU A 178 -2.09 3.77 21.94
C GLU A 178 -1.79 2.37 22.46
N GLY A 179 -0.73 1.73 21.96
CA GLY A 179 -0.35 0.36 22.33
C GLY A 179 0.62 -0.26 21.32
N ILE A 180 0.58 -1.57 21.21
CA ILE A 180 1.31 -2.31 20.15
C ILE A 180 0.26 -3.03 19.31
N PHE A 181 0.14 -2.60 18.07
CA PHE A 181 -0.85 -3.11 17.12
C PHE A 181 -0.19 -3.70 15.89
N ASN A 182 -0.76 -4.81 15.41
CA ASN A 182 -0.48 -5.36 14.09
C ASN A 182 -1.77 -5.31 13.29
N TRP A 183 -1.70 -4.83 12.05
CA TRP A 183 -2.83 -4.84 11.15
C TRP A 183 -2.39 -5.11 9.71
N GLY A 184 -3.29 -5.66 8.93
CA GLY A 184 -3.09 -5.97 7.53
C GLY A 184 -4.24 -5.47 6.68
N LEU A 185 -3.94 -5.17 5.44
CA LEU A 185 -4.90 -4.80 4.42
C LEU A 185 -4.52 -5.44 3.09
N ALA A 186 -5.37 -6.33 2.60
CA ALA A 186 -5.27 -6.85 1.24
C ALA A 186 -6.22 -6.08 0.33
N ILE A 187 -5.72 -5.65 -0.83
CA ILE A 187 -6.49 -4.95 -1.86
C ILE A 187 -6.32 -5.66 -3.20
N ALA A 188 -7.36 -5.58 -4.04
CA ALA A 188 -7.33 -6.02 -5.43
C ALA A 188 -7.92 -4.92 -6.31
N ILE A 189 -7.08 -4.32 -7.15
CA ILE A 189 -7.43 -3.25 -8.09
C ILE A 189 -7.70 -3.88 -9.44
N PRO A 190 -8.92 -3.75 -10.02
CA PRO A 190 -9.22 -4.31 -11.33
C PRO A 190 -8.36 -3.65 -12.43
N PHE A 191 -7.77 -4.43 -13.32
CA PHE A 191 -7.08 -3.88 -14.49
C PHE A 191 -8.02 -3.11 -15.42
N GLU A 192 -9.29 -3.52 -15.50
CA GLU A 192 -10.31 -2.80 -16.24
C GLU A 192 -10.50 -1.37 -15.73
N LEU A 193 -10.48 -1.16 -14.40
CA LEU A 193 -10.61 0.16 -13.80
C LEU A 193 -9.46 1.10 -14.19
N ILE A 194 -8.25 0.59 -14.23
CA ILE A 194 -7.04 1.38 -14.51
C ILE A 194 -6.60 1.32 -15.99
N GLY A 195 -7.36 0.64 -16.84
CA GLY A 195 -7.13 0.57 -18.28
C GLY A 195 -5.86 -0.19 -18.71
N VAL A 196 -5.47 -1.24 -17.97
CA VAL A 196 -4.29 -2.06 -18.27
C VAL A 196 -4.67 -3.37 -18.94
N ASP A 197 -4.09 -3.64 -20.10
CA ASP A 197 -4.25 -4.89 -20.86
C ASP A 197 -3.13 -5.89 -20.49
N VAL A 198 -3.44 -6.84 -19.62
CA VAL A 198 -2.48 -7.84 -19.13
C VAL A 198 -2.18 -8.97 -20.12
N SER A 199 -2.79 -8.97 -21.30
CA SER A 199 -2.47 -9.96 -22.36
C SER A 199 -1.10 -9.71 -22.99
N LYS A 200 -0.53 -8.51 -22.83
CA LYS A 200 0.72 -8.04 -23.45
C LYS A 200 1.87 -7.99 -22.44
N ARG A 201 2.15 -9.09 -21.78
CA ARG A 201 3.26 -9.22 -20.80
C ARG A 201 4.63 -9.25 -21.49
N PRO A 202 5.71 -8.71 -20.87
CA PRO A 202 5.73 -7.98 -19.60
C PRO A 202 5.15 -6.58 -19.74
N ILE A 203 4.57 -6.06 -18.63
CA ILE A 203 3.99 -4.73 -18.57
C ILE A 203 4.81 -3.87 -17.61
N GLU A 204 5.37 -2.77 -18.09
CA GLU A 204 6.06 -1.79 -17.26
C GLU A 204 5.12 -0.64 -16.89
N MET A 205 4.95 -0.44 -15.59
CA MET A 205 4.26 0.68 -14.98
C MET A 205 5.22 1.45 -14.10
N LYS A 206 4.84 2.66 -13.66
CA LYS A 206 5.52 3.36 -12.58
C LYS A 206 4.60 3.45 -11.38
N GLY A 207 5.16 3.39 -10.18
CA GLY A 207 4.34 3.50 -8.97
C GLY A 207 5.17 3.63 -7.71
N ILE A 208 4.49 3.91 -6.62
CA ILE A 208 5.08 4.04 -5.30
C ILE A 208 4.07 3.66 -4.22
N LEU A 209 4.55 3.07 -3.14
CA LEU A 209 3.72 2.69 -2.01
C LEU A 209 4.11 3.54 -0.80
N TYR A 210 3.11 3.89 0.00
CA TYR A 210 3.28 4.78 1.13
C TYR A 210 2.65 4.22 2.41
N LYS A 211 3.14 4.74 3.52
CA LYS A 211 2.53 4.62 4.84
C LYS A 211 2.44 6.00 5.46
N CYS A 212 1.27 6.39 5.90
CA CYS A 212 1.09 7.65 6.60
C CYS A 212 0.04 7.55 7.72
N ALA A 213 -0.02 8.61 8.53
CA ALA A 213 -1.09 8.91 9.46
C ALA A 213 -0.93 10.36 9.92
N SER A 214 -1.61 11.30 9.28
CA SER A 214 -1.34 12.73 9.53
C SER A 214 -2.01 13.30 10.78
N ALA A 215 -3.05 12.63 11.31
CA ALA A 215 -3.81 13.08 12.48
C ALA A 215 -3.70 12.14 13.69
N THR A 216 -2.67 11.30 13.74
CA THR A 216 -2.33 10.55 14.95
C THR A 216 -1.42 11.36 15.86
N SER A 217 -1.27 10.94 17.13
CA SER A 217 -0.36 11.54 18.10
C SER A 217 1.10 11.53 17.64
N MET A 218 1.46 10.62 16.72
CA MET A 218 2.77 10.55 16.07
C MET A 218 2.62 10.59 14.55
N PRO A 219 2.41 11.78 13.95
CA PRO A 219 2.28 11.93 12.51
C PRO A 219 3.53 11.41 11.78
N HIS A 220 3.32 10.69 10.69
CA HIS A 220 4.42 10.09 9.94
C HIS A 220 4.10 9.91 8.46
N TYR A 221 5.17 9.88 7.64
CA TYR A 221 5.08 9.79 6.19
C TYR A 221 6.27 8.98 5.67
N LEU A 222 6.01 7.74 5.27
CA LEU A 222 7.00 6.82 4.74
C LEU A 222 6.72 6.50 3.29
N SER A 223 7.74 6.18 2.53
CA SER A 223 7.62 5.71 1.15
C SER A 223 8.50 4.49 0.87
N TRP A 224 8.14 3.75 -0.19
CA TRP A 224 8.95 2.66 -0.72
C TRP A 224 10.24 3.17 -1.39
N ALA A 225 10.13 4.23 -2.20
CA ALA A 225 11.26 4.92 -2.84
C ALA A 225 11.43 6.32 -2.22
N PRO A 226 12.64 6.88 -2.15
CA PRO A 226 12.89 8.17 -1.52
C PRO A 226 12.24 9.33 -2.29
N ILE A 227 11.74 10.31 -1.52
CA ILE A 227 11.18 11.56 -2.03
C ILE A 227 12.03 12.71 -1.53
N LYS A 228 12.45 13.60 -2.44
CA LYS A 228 13.32 14.75 -2.12
C LYS A 228 12.52 16.04 -2.24
N THR A 229 11.70 16.34 -1.22
CA THR A 229 10.92 17.57 -1.12
C THR A 229 11.04 18.15 0.29
N ASP A 230 10.88 19.47 0.44
CA ASP A 230 11.04 20.16 1.74
C ASP A 230 9.92 19.84 2.73
N LYS A 231 8.78 19.39 2.24
CA LYS A 231 7.58 19.07 3.03
C LYS A 231 6.96 17.77 2.53
N PRO A 232 6.22 17.03 3.38
CA PRO A 232 5.50 15.84 2.95
C PRO A 232 4.60 16.12 1.75
N ASP A 233 4.91 15.45 0.64
CA ASP A 233 4.14 15.51 -0.59
C ASP A 233 4.30 14.19 -1.37
N PHE A 234 3.25 13.40 -1.38
CA PHE A 234 3.20 12.12 -2.08
C PHE A 234 2.81 12.23 -3.56
N HIS A 235 2.23 13.38 -3.95
CA HIS A 235 1.79 13.61 -5.33
C HIS A 235 2.95 14.05 -6.25
N ARG A 236 4.00 13.21 -6.30
CA ARG A 236 5.27 13.49 -6.95
C ARG A 236 5.67 12.32 -7.87
N PRO A 237 5.01 12.19 -9.04
CA PRO A 237 5.23 11.05 -9.94
C PRO A 237 6.66 10.93 -10.47
N GLU A 238 7.47 11.98 -10.39
CA GLU A 238 8.90 11.94 -10.72
C GLU A 238 9.74 11.04 -9.80
N TYR A 239 9.20 10.67 -8.62
CA TYR A 239 9.85 9.74 -7.67
C TYR A 239 9.27 8.33 -7.71
N PHE A 240 8.35 8.04 -8.64
CA PHE A 240 7.81 6.69 -8.77
C PHE A 240 8.88 5.74 -9.30
N GLY A 241 8.97 4.58 -8.67
CA GLY A 241 9.80 3.47 -9.14
C GLY A 241 9.11 2.68 -10.26
N LYS A 242 9.83 1.75 -10.86
CA LYS A 242 9.29 0.81 -11.86
C LYS A 242 8.57 -0.35 -11.19
N ILE A 243 7.45 -0.74 -11.75
CA ILE A 243 6.68 -1.93 -11.40
C ILE A 243 6.50 -2.75 -12.67
N ILE A 244 7.08 -3.94 -12.70
CA ILE A 244 7.11 -4.82 -13.88
C ILE A 244 6.23 -6.04 -13.59
N LEU A 245 5.13 -6.18 -14.32
CA LEU A 245 4.32 -7.40 -14.32
C LEU A 245 4.95 -8.41 -15.29
N GLU A 246 5.51 -9.50 -14.76
CA GLU A 246 6.25 -10.52 -15.50
C GLU A 246 5.35 -11.53 -16.22
#